data_55ea814a8aaeb359f7516bcc5b9faa9d
#
_entry.id   55ea814a8aaeb359f7516bcc5b9faa9d
#
_cell.length_a   1.000
_cell.length_b   1.000
_cell.length_c   1.000
_cell.angle_alpha   90.00
_cell.angle_beta   90.00
_cell.angle_gamma   90.00
#
_symmetry.space_group_name_H-M   'P 1'
#
loop_
_entity.id
_entity.type
_entity.pdbx_description
1 polymer ?
#
loop_
_entity_poly.entity_id
_entity_poly.type
_entity_poly.pdbx_seq_one_letter_code
_entity_poly.pdbx_strand_id
1 'polypeptide(L)'
;FSVNLDGTKEVVRYAKRNGCKLIYSGSSSRHHNPELSPYAMTKHMGEEWIKMERRIFGLRAEIVRFYNVYGPGELVDSHMAAVIGKWRAAIKKGEPIVIYGDGEQRRDFTHIDDIVDGLIRIAESYRTHEDAWELGTGKNYSLNEVADMFGDVKRVYVDDVKGNYRETLRINDDAINRLGWAPKNILKEYIKNL
;
A
#
# COMPACT_ATOMS: atom_id res chain seq x y z
N PHE A 1 -17.07 4.85 -2.87
CA PHE A 1 -17.53 3.90 -3.88
C PHE A 1 -17.20 4.40 -5.30
N SER A 2 -17.60 5.61 -5.70
CA SER A 2 -17.49 6.09 -7.08
C SER A 2 -16.08 5.95 -7.68
N VAL A 3 -15.03 6.36 -6.96
CA VAL A 3 -13.65 6.24 -7.47
C VAL A 3 -13.16 4.78 -7.46
N ASN A 4 -13.24 4.10 -6.31
CA ASN A 4 -12.61 2.79 -6.14
C ASN A 4 -13.38 1.64 -6.83
N LEU A 5 -14.69 1.73 -6.98
CA LEU A 5 -15.49 0.67 -7.57
C LEU A 5 -16.00 1.04 -8.97
N ASP A 6 -16.73 2.15 -9.11
CA ASP A 6 -17.27 2.53 -10.41
C ASP A 6 -16.15 2.92 -11.38
N GLY A 7 -15.14 3.66 -10.90
CA GLY A 7 -13.93 3.94 -11.68
C GLY A 7 -13.22 2.67 -12.13
N THR A 8 -13.11 1.65 -11.27
CA THR A 8 -12.54 0.35 -11.64
C THR A 8 -13.31 -0.32 -12.78
N LYS A 9 -14.64 -0.30 -12.74
CA LYS A 9 -15.49 -0.85 -13.82
C LYS A 9 -15.21 -0.15 -15.15
N GLU A 10 -15.07 1.18 -15.16
CA GLU A 10 -14.78 1.93 -16.40
C GLU A 10 -13.38 1.60 -16.95
N VAL A 11 -12.38 1.48 -16.07
CA VAL A 11 -11.03 1.08 -16.49
C VAL A 11 -11.01 -0.36 -17.04
N VAL A 12 -11.77 -1.28 -16.45
CA VAL A 12 -11.96 -2.65 -16.98
C VAL A 12 -12.56 -2.61 -18.38
N ARG A 13 -13.63 -1.82 -18.58
CA ARG A 13 -14.25 -1.66 -19.91
C ARG A 13 -13.25 -1.11 -20.93
N TYR A 14 -12.47 -0.12 -20.55
CA TYR A 14 -11.41 0.42 -21.41
C TYR A 14 -10.37 -0.65 -21.77
N ALA A 15 -9.85 -1.37 -20.77
CA ALA A 15 -8.85 -2.42 -20.98
C ALA A 15 -9.36 -3.53 -21.93
N LYS A 16 -10.62 -3.97 -21.77
CA LYS A 16 -11.24 -4.96 -22.66
C LYS A 16 -11.35 -4.45 -24.09
N ARG A 17 -11.85 -3.21 -24.30
CA ARG A 17 -12.01 -2.62 -25.63
C ARG A 17 -10.68 -2.48 -26.38
N ASN A 18 -9.60 -2.18 -25.68
CA ASN A 18 -8.30 -1.91 -26.27
C ASN A 18 -7.30 -3.08 -26.19
N GLY A 19 -7.71 -4.23 -25.62
CA GLY A 19 -6.85 -5.39 -25.45
C GLY A 19 -5.64 -5.15 -24.51
N CYS A 20 -5.72 -4.15 -23.65
CA CYS A 20 -4.64 -3.81 -22.73
C CYS A 20 -4.54 -4.79 -21.56
N LYS A 21 -3.32 -5.04 -21.08
CA LYS A 21 -3.11 -5.66 -19.77
C LYS A 21 -3.40 -4.62 -18.68
N LEU A 22 -4.30 -4.95 -17.77
CA LEU A 22 -4.63 -4.11 -16.63
C LEU A 22 -3.82 -4.53 -15.40
N ILE A 23 -3.20 -3.58 -14.72
CA ILE A 23 -2.63 -3.80 -13.38
C ILE A 23 -3.47 -3.02 -12.38
N TYR A 24 -4.18 -3.75 -11.52
CA TYR A 24 -5.06 -3.18 -10.51
C TYR A 24 -4.34 -2.98 -9.18
N SER A 25 -4.36 -1.76 -8.68
CA SER A 25 -3.88 -1.43 -7.34
C SER A 25 -4.84 -1.99 -6.29
N GLY A 26 -4.54 -3.17 -5.76
CA GLY A 26 -5.13 -3.75 -4.57
C GLY A 26 -4.59 -3.08 -3.30
N SER A 27 -4.83 -3.72 -2.17
CA SER A 27 -4.41 -3.19 -0.87
C SER A 27 -4.09 -4.33 0.11
N SER A 28 -3.08 -4.15 0.95
CA SER A 28 -2.80 -5.03 2.09
C SER A 28 -3.97 -5.13 3.08
N SER A 29 -4.91 -4.17 3.06
CA SER A 29 -6.17 -4.26 3.82
C SER A 29 -7.02 -5.49 3.45
N ARG A 30 -6.74 -6.14 2.31
CA ARG A 30 -7.36 -7.41 1.89
C ARG A 30 -7.21 -8.52 2.92
N HIS A 31 -6.14 -8.50 3.71
CA HIS A 31 -5.84 -9.50 4.74
C HIS A 31 -6.55 -9.25 6.08
N HIS A 32 -7.38 -8.21 6.14
CA HIS A 32 -8.18 -7.83 7.31
C HIS A 32 -9.66 -7.88 6.97
N ASN A 33 -10.52 -7.82 8.02
CA ASN A 33 -11.95 -7.75 7.79
C ASN A 33 -12.33 -6.47 7.02
N PRO A 34 -12.89 -6.58 5.81
CA PRO A 34 -13.25 -5.42 4.99
C PRO A 34 -14.36 -4.56 5.60
N GLU A 35 -15.17 -5.10 6.53
CA GLU A 35 -16.23 -4.36 7.21
C GLU A 35 -15.71 -3.29 8.16
N LEU A 36 -14.44 -3.33 8.53
CA LEU A 36 -13.84 -2.34 9.43
C LEU A 36 -13.67 -0.96 8.79
N SER A 37 -13.67 -0.87 7.45
CA SER A 37 -13.42 0.39 6.76
C SER A 37 -14.08 0.44 5.39
N PRO A 38 -14.79 1.55 5.03
CA PRO A 38 -15.31 1.75 3.67
C PRO A 38 -14.22 1.66 2.59
N TYR A 39 -13.00 2.10 2.89
CA TYR A 39 -11.85 1.96 2.00
C TYR A 39 -11.50 0.48 1.78
N ALA A 40 -11.32 -0.29 2.86
CA ALA A 40 -11.01 -1.72 2.78
C ALA A 40 -12.11 -2.47 2.00
N MET A 41 -13.37 -2.17 2.29
CA MET A 41 -14.52 -2.75 1.58
C MET A 41 -14.45 -2.49 0.07
N THR A 42 -14.24 -1.22 -0.34
CA THR A 42 -14.22 -0.89 -1.78
C THR A 42 -13.03 -1.49 -2.52
N LYS A 43 -11.86 -1.58 -1.87
CA LYS A 43 -10.69 -2.26 -2.43
C LYS A 43 -10.92 -3.76 -2.57
N HIS A 44 -11.50 -4.40 -1.56
CA HIS A 44 -11.91 -5.80 -1.60
C HIS A 44 -12.87 -6.08 -2.76
N MET A 45 -13.94 -5.29 -2.87
CA MET A 45 -14.92 -5.43 -3.98
C MET A 45 -14.26 -5.25 -5.35
N GLY A 46 -13.31 -4.32 -5.48
CA GLY A 46 -12.57 -4.12 -6.72
C GLY A 46 -11.73 -5.33 -7.10
N GLU A 47 -11.02 -5.96 -6.14
CA GLU A 47 -10.26 -7.19 -6.39
C GLU A 47 -11.17 -8.34 -6.82
N GLU A 48 -12.30 -8.56 -6.14
CA GLU A 48 -13.25 -9.61 -6.52
C GLU A 48 -13.87 -9.35 -7.90
N TRP A 49 -14.13 -8.08 -8.25
CA TRP A 49 -14.59 -7.72 -9.60
C TRP A 49 -13.54 -8.08 -10.66
N ILE A 50 -12.28 -7.74 -10.45
CA ILE A 50 -11.17 -8.10 -11.37
C ILE A 50 -11.03 -9.62 -11.51
N LYS A 51 -11.08 -10.36 -10.42
CA LYS A 51 -11.02 -11.83 -10.45
C LYS A 51 -12.17 -12.44 -11.24
N MET A 52 -13.38 -11.94 -11.06
CA MET A 52 -14.55 -12.36 -11.82
C MET A 52 -14.37 -12.06 -13.32
N GLU A 53 -13.94 -10.86 -13.68
CA GLU A 53 -13.69 -10.45 -15.07
C GLU A 53 -12.60 -11.30 -15.74
N ARG A 54 -11.54 -11.65 -14.99
CA ARG A 54 -10.51 -12.59 -15.46
C ARG A 54 -11.09 -13.97 -15.77
N ARG A 55 -11.82 -14.53 -14.81
CA ARG A 55 -12.33 -15.91 -14.87
C ARG A 55 -13.41 -16.10 -15.92
N ILE A 56 -14.36 -15.15 -16.03
CA ILE A 56 -15.54 -15.29 -16.87
C ILE A 56 -15.33 -14.70 -18.27
N PHE A 57 -14.63 -13.55 -18.34
CA PHE A 57 -14.51 -12.79 -19.58
C PHE A 57 -13.09 -12.73 -20.15
N GLY A 58 -12.14 -13.46 -19.56
CA GLY A 58 -10.77 -13.53 -20.03
C GLY A 58 -10.00 -12.20 -19.96
N LEU A 59 -10.37 -11.31 -19.03
CA LEU A 59 -9.65 -10.04 -18.84
C LEU A 59 -8.17 -10.31 -18.54
N ARG A 60 -7.28 -9.71 -19.32
CA ARG A 60 -5.84 -9.72 -19.05
C ARG A 60 -5.55 -8.71 -17.93
N ALA A 61 -5.55 -9.18 -16.68
CA ALA A 61 -5.32 -8.31 -15.54
C ALA A 61 -4.48 -8.99 -14.45
N GLU A 62 -3.70 -8.19 -13.73
CA GLU A 62 -2.98 -8.57 -12.52
C GLU A 62 -3.45 -7.68 -11.36
N ILE A 63 -3.52 -8.25 -10.17
CA ILE A 63 -3.78 -7.53 -8.93
C ILE A 63 -2.46 -7.39 -8.18
N VAL A 64 -2.18 -6.20 -7.67
CA VAL A 64 -0.97 -5.91 -6.90
C VAL A 64 -1.35 -5.26 -5.58
N ARG A 65 -0.96 -5.85 -4.45
CA ARG A 65 -1.22 -5.29 -3.13
C ARG A 65 0.00 -4.55 -2.61
N PHE A 66 -0.20 -3.30 -2.25
CA PHE A 66 0.84 -2.43 -1.70
C PHE A 66 0.76 -2.39 -0.17
N TYR A 67 1.94 -2.20 0.43
CA TYR A 67 2.13 -2.07 1.87
C TYR A 67 2.72 -0.69 2.16
N ASN A 68 2.00 0.14 2.91
CA ASN A 68 2.37 1.47 3.41
C ASN A 68 3.48 2.17 2.62
N VAL A 69 3.14 2.56 1.38
CA VAL A 69 4.12 3.16 0.44
C VAL A 69 4.59 4.51 0.96
N TYR A 70 5.90 4.73 0.90
CA TYR A 70 6.55 6.00 1.24
C TYR A 70 7.58 6.37 0.18
N GLY A 71 8.01 7.63 0.14
CA GLY A 71 9.08 8.05 -0.75
C GLY A 71 8.89 9.45 -1.34
N PRO A 72 9.76 9.87 -2.27
CA PRO A 72 9.63 11.14 -2.97
C PRO A 72 8.27 11.30 -3.66
N GLY A 73 7.68 12.50 -3.56
CA GLY A 73 6.37 12.78 -4.14
C GLY A 73 5.17 12.38 -3.27
N GLU A 74 5.39 11.80 -2.07
CA GLU A 74 4.29 11.51 -1.15
C GLU A 74 3.56 12.78 -0.71
N LEU A 75 2.26 12.67 -0.47
CA LEU A 75 1.47 13.75 0.10
C LEU A 75 1.93 14.03 1.53
N VAL A 76 2.20 15.29 1.87
CA VAL A 76 2.69 15.69 3.19
C VAL A 76 1.69 16.54 3.98
N ASP A 77 1.01 17.47 3.33
CA ASP A 77 0.04 18.39 3.98
C ASP A 77 -1.38 18.15 3.44
N SER A 78 -1.91 16.96 3.73
CA SER A 78 -3.22 16.53 3.29
C SER A 78 -3.83 15.54 4.28
N HIS A 79 -5.15 15.55 4.41
CA HIS A 79 -5.87 14.52 5.16
C HIS A 79 -5.64 13.10 4.59
N MET A 80 -5.29 13.01 3.29
CA MET A 80 -4.95 11.77 2.59
C MET A 80 -3.49 11.34 2.78
N ALA A 81 -2.65 12.17 3.39
CA ALA A 81 -1.23 11.87 3.57
C ALA A 81 -1.02 10.64 4.47
N ALA A 82 -0.08 9.78 4.09
CA ALA A 82 0.36 8.66 4.93
C ALA A 82 1.20 9.14 6.12
N VAL A 83 1.48 8.26 7.06
CA VAL A 83 2.12 8.60 8.33
C VAL A 83 3.48 9.29 8.17
N ILE A 84 4.33 8.81 7.25
CA ILE A 84 5.65 9.40 7.01
C ILE A 84 5.51 10.84 6.51
N GLY A 85 4.66 11.08 5.51
CA GLY A 85 4.41 12.42 4.98
C GLY A 85 3.83 13.38 6.03
N LYS A 86 2.86 12.93 6.84
CA LYS A 86 2.28 13.73 7.93
C LYS A 86 3.34 14.13 8.96
N TRP A 87 4.17 13.19 9.39
CA TRP A 87 5.20 13.45 10.37
C TRP A 87 6.29 14.39 9.84
N ARG A 88 6.69 14.22 8.57
CA ARG A 88 7.58 15.19 7.90
C ARG A 88 7.02 16.61 7.93
N ALA A 89 5.73 16.78 7.60
CA ALA A 89 5.08 18.09 7.61
C ALA A 89 5.08 18.70 9.02
N ALA A 90 4.72 17.90 10.03
CA ALA A 90 4.69 18.34 11.43
C ALA A 90 6.10 18.76 11.91
N ILE A 91 7.11 17.92 11.69
CA ILE A 91 8.51 18.19 12.06
C ILE A 91 9.01 19.48 11.40
N LYS A 92 8.74 19.66 10.10
CA LYS A 92 9.13 20.88 9.37
C LYS A 92 8.48 22.15 9.94
N LYS A 93 7.28 22.03 10.52
CA LYS A 93 6.57 23.14 11.19
C LYS A 93 6.98 23.33 12.66
N GLY A 94 7.83 22.46 13.22
CA GLY A 94 8.16 22.44 14.65
C GLY A 94 7.02 21.93 15.53
N GLU A 95 6.06 21.26 14.95
CA GLU A 95 4.89 20.67 15.62
C GLU A 95 5.20 19.24 16.09
N PRO A 96 4.53 18.73 17.12
CA PRO A 96 4.65 17.35 17.53
C PRO A 96 4.08 16.40 16.48
N ILE A 97 4.69 15.22 16.33
CA ILE A 97 4.07 14.13 15.56
C ILE A 97 2.94 13.52 16.35
N VAL A 98 1.86 13.18 15.65
CA VAL A 98 0.66 12.55 16.24
C VAL A 98 0.71 11.04 16.03
N ILE A 99 0.57 10.29 17.13
CA ILE A 99 0.51 8.83 17.13
C ILE A 99 -0.89 8.44 17.64
N TYR A 100 -1.62 7.68 16.83
CA TYR A 100 -2.93 7.16 17.22
C TYR A 100 -2.76 5.88 18.04
N GLY A 101 -3.51 5.75 19.15
CA GLY A 101 -3.40 4.63 20.07
C GLY A 101 -2.08 4.62 20.83
N ASP A 102 -1.57 3.43 21.11
CA ASP A 102 -0.33 3.18 21.89
C ASP A 102 0.97 3.26 21.04
N GLY A 103 0.85 3.40 19.73
CA GLY A 103 1.98 3.41 18.82
C GLY A 103 2.60 2.03 18.52
N GLU A 104 2.05 0.95 19.10
CA GLU A 104 2.56 -0.42 18.88
C GLU A 104 1.95 -1.11 17.65
N GLN A 105 1.05 -0.46 16.94
CA GLN A 105 0.56 -0.97 15.65
C GLN A 105 1.71 -0.99 14.64
N ARG A 106 1.89 -2.15 14.01
CA ARG A 106 3.02 -2.42 13.11
C ARG A 106 2.63 -2.31 11.64
N ARG A 107 3.53 -1.77 10.84
CA ARG A 107 3.32 -1.58 9.39
C ARG A 107 4.54 -2.02 8.60
N ASP A 108 4.31 -2.78 7.53
CA ASP A 108 5.29 -3.02 6.47
C ASP A 108 5.35 -1.77 5.58
N PHE A 109 6.51 -1.13 5.53
CA PHE A 109 6.73 0.09 4.76
C PHE A 109 7.57 -0.21 3.52
N THR A 110 7.08 0.15 2.34
CA THR A 110 7.75 -0.12 1.07
C THR A 110 8.02 1.18 0.31
N HIS A 111 9.25 1.36 -0.15
CA HIS A 111 9.63 2.57 -0.90
C HIS A 111 8.97 2.61 -2.28
N ILE A 112 8.63 3.81 -2.75
CA ILE A 112 7.96 4.00 -4.04
C ILE A 112 8.76 3.41 -5.21
N ASP A 113 10.09 3.53 -5.21
CA ASP A 113 10.92 3.00 -6.29
C ASP A 113 10.88 1.46 -6.34
N ASP A 114 10.80 0.80 -5.17
CA ASP A 114 10.62 -0.66 -5.12
C ASP A 114 9.24 -1.07 -5.64
N ILE A 115 8.20 -0.29 -5.35
CA ILE A 115 6.86 -0.51 -5.90
C ILE A 115 6.87 -0.34 -7.42
N VAL A 116 7.50 0.71 -7.94
CA VAL A 116 7.59 0.97 -9.39
C VAL A 116 8.36 -0.14 -10.11
N ASP A 117 9.51 -0.59 -9.57
CA ASP A 117 10.24 -1.74 -10.11
C ASP A 117 9.35 -3.00 -10.17
N GLY A 118 8.60 -3.27 -9.10
CA GLY A 118 7.65 -4.39 -9.06
C GLY A 118 6.56 -4.29 -10.12
N LEU A 119 5.97 -3.11 -10.28
CA LEU A 119 4.94 -2.85 -11.29
C LEU A 119 5.46 -3.04 -12.72
N ILE A 120 6.68 -2.57 -13.01
CA ILE A 120 7.31 -2.74 -14.32
C ILE A 120 7.52 -4.23 -14.60
N ARG A 121 8.08 -4.98 -13.66
CA ARG A 121 8.27 -6.45 -13.81
C ARG A 121 6.97 -7.19 -14.04
N ILE A 122 5.89 -6.83 -13.32
CA ILE A 122 4.56 -7.40 -13.52
C ILE A 122 4.02 -7.03 -14.90
N ALA A 123 4.21 -5.77 -15.35
CA ALA A 123 3.74 -5.31 -16.66
C ALA A 123 4.41 -6.08 -17.80
N GLU A 124 5.71 -6.27 -17.74
CA GLU A 124 6.52 -6.95 -18.75
C GLU A 124 6.42 -8.47 -18.72
N SER A 125 6.03 -9.03 -17.56
CA SER A 125 5.92 -10.49 -17.39
C SER A 125 4.73 -11.06 -18.15
N TYR A 126 4.93 -12.23 -18.76
CA TYR A 126 3.85 -13.08 -19.24
C TYR A 126 3.24 -13.96 -18.13
N ARG A 127 3.84 -13.99 -16.95
CA ARG A 127 3.32 -14.74 -15.79
C ARG A 127 2.08 -14.07 -15.25
N THR A 128 1.12 -14.89 -14.84
CA THR A 128 -0.10 -14.45 -14.16
C THR A 128 -0.11 -14.97 -12.73
N HIS A 129 -0.80 -14.26 -11.86
CA HIS A 129 -1.02 -14.67 -10.48
C HIS A 129 -2.50 -14.94 -10.25
N GLU A 130 -2.85 -16.08 -9.66
CA GLU A 130 -4.27 -16.46 -9.43
C GLU A 130 -4.96 -15.49 -8.48
N ASP A 131 -4.28 -15.09 -7.40
CA ASP A 131 -4.76 -14.09 -6.45
C ASP A 131 -4.15 -12.72 -6.75
N ALA A 132 -3.06 -12.34 -6.07
CA ALA A 132 -2.42 -11.04 -6.23
C ALA A 132 -0.91 -11.10 -5.94
N TRP A 133 -0.14 -10.24 -6.60
CA TRP A 133 1.26 -10.00 -6.27
C TRP A 133 1.35 -9.12 -5.04
N GLU A 134 2.18 -9.51 -4.07
CA GLU A 134 2.39 -8.79 -2.83
C GLU A 134 3.70 -7.99 -2.89
N LEU A 135 3.63 -6.65 -2.96
CA LEU A 135 4.79 -5.78 -2.97
C LEU A 135 4.98 -5.11 -1.60
N GLY A 136 5.53 -5.86 -0.68
CA GLY A 136 5.91 -5.43 0.67
C GLY A 136 7.34 -5.85 0.98
N THR A 137 7.95 -5.28 2.01
CA THR A 137 9.34 -5.62 2.38
C THR A 137 9.45 -6.97 3.10
N GLY A 138 8.36 -7.46 3.71
CA GLY A 138 8.38 -8.62 4.59
C GLY A 138 8.96 -8.29 5.97
N LYS A 139 9.13 -7.01 6.28
CA LYS A 139 9.53 -6.49 7.59
C LYS A 139 8.62 -5.35 7.99
N ASN A 140 8.12 -5.38 9.22
CA ASN A 140 7.31 -4.30 9.74
C ASN A 140 7.96 -3.60 10.93
N TYR A 141 7.49 -2.40 11.18
CA TYR A 141 7.91 -1.57 12.30
C TYR A 141 6.69 -1.05 13.05
N SER A 142 6.77 -0.92 14.38
CA SER A 142 5.77 -0.18 15.14
C SER A 142 5.86 1.32 14.81
N LEU A 143 4.79 2.06 15.03
CA LEU A 143 4.86 3.51 14.85
C LEU A 143 5.83 4.17 15.83
N ASN A 144 6.02 3.58 17.01
CA ASN A 144 7.04 4.03 17.98
C ASN A 144 8.46 3.84 17.41
N GLU A 145 8.76 2.64 16.86
CA GLU A 145 10.05 2.39 16.18
C GLU A 145 10.30 3.35 15.01
N VAL A 146 9.26 3.65 14.23
CA VAL A 146 9.38 4.62 13.13
C VAL A 146 9.61 6.03 13.65
N ALA A 147 8.93 6.44 14.75
CA ALA A 147 9.15 7.74 15.38
C ALA A 147 10.59 7.88 15.89
N ASP A 148 11.17 6.81 16.43
CA ASP A 148 12.59 6.79 16.87
C ASP A 148 13.56 7.00 15.70
N MET A 149 13.20 6.61 14.48
CA MET A 149 14.04 6.86 13.30
C MET A 149 14.17 8.35 12.95
N PHE A 150 13.18 9.19 13.32
CA PHE A 150 13.21 10.64 13.16
C PHE A 150 14.05 11.36 14.24
N GLY A 151 14.56 10.63 15.25
CA GLY A 151 15.35 11.18 16.33
C GLY A 151 14.50 11.77 17.45
N ASP A 152 15.03 12.84 18.10
CA ASP A 152 14.35 13.50 19.23
C ASP A 152 13.22 14.42 18.71
N VAL A 153 12.06 13.84 18.45
CA VAL A 153 10.86 14.53 18.00
C VAL A 153 9.78 14.52 19.08
N LYS A 154 9.10 15.64 19.25
CA LYS A 154 7.94 15.72 20.18
C LYS A 154 6.82 14.80 19.68
N ARG A 155 6.25 14.01 20.58
CA ARG A 155 5.19 13.04 20.29
C ARG A 155 3.94 13.34 21.11
N VAL A 156 2.78 13.22 20.48
CA VAL A 156 1.48 13.31 21.13
C VAL A 156 0.70 12.04 20.76
N TYR A 157 0.22 11.35 21.78
CA TYR A 157 -0.62 10.17 21.62
C TYR A 157 -2.08 10.59 21.75
N VAL A 158 -2.89 10.12 20.83
CA VAL A 158 -4.33 10.39 20.76
C VAL A 158 -5.12 9.08 20.66
N ASP A 159 -6.42 9.13 20.87
CA ASP A 159 -7.26 7.93 20.79
C ASP A 159 -7.12 7.23 19.45
N ASP A 160 -7.19 5.89 19.49
CA ASP A 160 -7.07 5.08 18.28
C ASP A 160 -8.27 5.26 17.35
N VAL A 161 -8.03 5.09 16.06
CA VAL A 161 -9.06 5.20 15.03
C VAL A 161 -9.83 3.89 14.91
N LYS A 162 -11.16 3.95 14.93
CA LYS A 162 -11.99 2.76 14.67
C LYS A 162 -11.64 2.11 13.33
N GLY A 163 -11.50 0.79 13.34
CA GLY A 163 -11.14 0.04 12.14
C GLY A 163 -9.64 0.02 11.82
N ASN A 164 -8.80 0.57 12.71
CA ASN A 164 -7.36 0.44 12.61
C ASN A 164 -6.95 -1.01 12.96
N TYR A 165 -6.12 -1.64 12.13
CA TYR A 165 -5.60 -2.99 12.39
C TYR A 165 -4.21 -2.92 13.01
N ARG A 166 -3.93 -3.92 13.85
CA ARG A 166 -2.67 -3.95 14.64
C ARG A 166 -1.43 -4.18 13.80
N GLU A 167 -1.54 -4.90 12.69
CA GLU A 167 -0.37 -5.28 11.92
C GLU A 167 -0.65 -5.33 10.41
N THR A 168 0.34 -4.95 9.61
CA THR A 168 0.45 -5.32 8.20
C THR A 168 1.83 -5.89 7.94
N LEU A 169 1.88 -7.00 7.20
CA LEU A 169 3.10 -7.65 6.77
C LEU A 169 2.84 -8.38 5.46
N ARG A 170 3.78 -8.34 4.52
CA ARG A 170 3.71 -9.15 3.30
C ARG A 170 3.57 -10.63 3.67
N ILE A 171 2.61 -11.30 3.05
CA ILE A 171 2.23 -12.69 3.42
C ILE A 171 2.86 -13.77 2.56
N ASN A 172 3.44 -13.43 1.40
CA ASN A 172 4.11 -14.39 0.53
C ASN A 172 5.26 -13.75 -0.25
N ASP A 173 6.11 -14.59 -0.83
CA ASP A 173 7.30 -14.20 -1.60
C ASP A 173 7.15 -14.45 -3.10
N ASP A 174 5.94 -14.52 -3.63
CA ASP A 174 5.70 -14.85 -5.04
C ASP A 174 6.32 -13.83 -6.00
N ALA A 175 6.29 -12.53 -5.67
CA ALA A 175 6.95 -11.51 -6.46
C ALA A 175 8.48 -11.70 -6.50
N ILE A 176 9.09 -12.10 -5.38
CA ILE A 176 10.51 -12.41 -5.30
C ILE A 176 10.83 -13.65 -6.14
N ASN A 177 10.14 -14.75 -5.88
CA ASN A 177 10.46 -16.07 -6.43
C ASN A 177 10.15 -16.19 -7.92
N ARG A 178 9.11 -15.50 -8.39
CA ARG A 178 8.58 -15.67 -9.75
C ARG A 178 8.93 -14.52 -10.69
N LEU A 179 9.20 -13.31 -10.16
CA LEU A 179 9.53 -12.12 -10.95
C LEU A 179 10.96 -11.62 -10.69
N GLY A 180 11.68 -12.21 -9.73
CA GLY A 180 13.01 -11.74 -9.31
C GLY A 180 12.95 -10.31 -8.73
N TRP A 181 11.78 -9.88 -8.23
CA TRP A 181 11.64 -8.61 -7.54
C TRP A 181 12.18 -8.72 -6.11
N ALA A 182 12.83 -7.68 -5.63
CA ALA A 182 13.22 -7.58 -4.23
C ALA A 182 13.23 -6.11 -3.79
N PRO A 183 12.69 -5.78 -2.60
CA PRO A 183 12.80 -4.44 -2.07
C PRO A 183 14.25 -4.12 -1.71
N LYS A 184 14.74 -2.94 -2.07
CA LYS A 184 16.14 -2.52 -1.92
C LYS A 184 16.27 -1.34 -0.95
N ASN A 185 15.22 -0.52 -0.86
CA ASN A 185 15.25 0.72 -0.11
C ASN A 185 14.91 0.50 1.37
N ILE A 186 15.71 1.08 2.25
CA ILE A 186 15.59 0.92 3.70
C ILE A 186 14.94 2.16 4.30
N LEU A 187 13.81 1.97 5.01
CA LEU A 187 13.04 3.04 5.63
C LEU A 187 13.89 3.97 6.50
N LYS A 188 14.75 3.40 7.36
CA LYS A 188 15.62 4.17 8.25
C LYS A 188 16.59 5.07 7.50
N GLU A 189 17.12 4.61 6.38
CA GLU A 189 18.04 5.41 5.55
C GLU A 189 17.29 6.53 4.86
N TYR A 190 16.10 6.28 4.35
CA TYR A 190 15.26 7.31 3.76
C TYR A 190 14.93 8.41 4.79
N ILE A 191 14.47 8.02 5.99
CA ILE A 191 14.11 9.00 7.04
C ILE A 191 15.30 9.84 7.46
N LYS A 192 16.51 9.27 7.56
CA LYS A 192 17.73 10.02 7.89
C LYS A 192 18.13 11.09 6.86
N ASN A 193 17.68 10.94 5.61
CA ASN A 193 17.99 11.84 4.50
C ASN A 193 16.87 12.85 4.22
N LEU A 194 15.86 12.94 5.07
CA LEU A 194 14.78 13.93 5.00
C LEU A 194 15.16 15.25 5.62
#